data_48d8da8ae3c63bdd841993d0a63076af
#
_entry.id   48d8da8ae3c63bdd841993d0a63076af
#
_cell.length_a   1.000
_cell.length_b   1.000
_cell.length_c   1.000
_cell.angle_alpha   90.00
_cell.angle_beta   90.00
_cell.angle_gamma   90.00
#
_symmetry.space_group_name_H-M   'P 1'
#
loop_
_entity.id
_entity.type
_entity.pdbx_description
1 polymer ?
#
loop_
_entity_poly.entity_id
_entity_poly.type
_entity_poly.pdbx_seq_one_letter_code
_entity_poly.pdbx_strand_id
1 'polypeptide(L)'
;HPGAGNHKNTLVNALIYKYKNSLSNMNGDSRPGIVHRIDKDTSGLLVIAKNNLSHSNLGKQFSDHSIKRKYLCLAWGIIRPLNGRIETLISRNKKNRQLMTVSDINGKKAITNYKTIKVFQIKDIPKISLVECKLETGRTHQIRVHLKYKGTSLLGDKQYGKKNIKFKKINKDFFNKLSALDGQALHAQTLAFIHPTKNKLVSFKSKLPMDFKKTLDLLNNLSG
;
A
#
# COMPACT_ATOMS: atom_id res chain seq x y z
N HIS A 1 -4.05 -14.02 0.01
CA HIS A 1 -4.42 -15.34 0.54
C HIS A 1 -5.93 -15.56 0.42
N PRO A 2 -6.37 -16.83 0.36
CA PRO A 2 -7.80 -17.15 0.36
C PRO A 2 -8.52 -16.53 1.57
N GLY A 3 -9.77 -16.11 1.38
CA GLY A 3 -10.59 -15.50 2.42
C GLY A 3 -12.00 -15.28 1.93
N ALA A 4 -12.87 -14.71 2.77
CA ALA A 4 -14.26 -14.46 2.42
C ALA A 4 -14.38 -13.68 1.10
N GLY A 5 -15.06 -14.26 0.13
CA GLY A 5 -15.25 -13.71 -1.23
C GLY A 5 -14.10 -13.90 -2.21
N ASN A 6 -12.96 -14.52 -1.82
CA ASN A 6 -11.81 -14.79 -2.69
C ASN A 6 -11.16 -16.12 -2.31
N HIS A 7 -11.75 -17.23 -2.70
CA HIS A 7 -11.26 -18.56 -2.34
C HIS A 7 -10.23 -19.13 -3.33
N LYS A 8 -10.22 -18.64 -4.57
CA LYS A 8 -9.34 -19.09 -5.66
C LYS A 8 -8.64 -17.91 -6.32
N ASN A 9 -7.65 -18.21 -7.17
CA ASN A 9 -6.86 -17.21 -7.93
C ASN A 9 -6.18 -16.14 -7.05
N THR A 10 -5.73 -16.54 -5.88
CA THR A 10 -4.96 -15.66 -4.99
C THR A 10 -3.46 -15.89 -5.16
N LEU A 11 -2.65 -14.94 -4.67
CA LEU A 11 -1.19 -15.09 -4.63
C LEU A 11 -0.78 -16.40 -3.95
N VAL A 12 -1.46 -16.80 -2.88
CA VAL A 12 -1.15 -18.05 -2.15
C VAL A 12 -1.37 -19.27 -3.05
N ASN A 13 -2.43 -19.30 -3.86
CA ASN A 13 -2.62 -20.42 -4.82
C ASN A 13 -1.46 -20.51 -5.81
N ALA A 14 -0.98 -19.37 -6.34
CA ALA A 14 0.19 -19.33 -7.22
C ALA A 14 1.49 -19.75 -6.50
N LEU A 15 1.66 -19.36 -5.24
CA LEU A 15 2.82 -19.74 -4.43
C LEU A 15 2.84 -21.24 -4.14
N ILE A 16 1.70 -21.82 -3.76
CA ILE A 16 1.55 -23.27 -3.55
C ILE A 16 1.89 -24.03 -4.84
N TYR A 17 1.33 -23.60 -5.97
CA TYR A 17 1.64 -24.21 -7.26
C TYR A 17 3.13 -24.17 -7.59
N LYS A 18 3.77 -23.01 -7.41
CA LYS A 18 5.18 -22.78 -7.76
C LYS A 18 6.16 -23.49 -6.82
N TYR A 19 5.89 -23.47 -5.51
CA TYR A 19 6.83 -23.90 -4.49
C TYR A 19 6.43 -25.22 -3.80
N LYS A 20 5.22 -25.74 -4.07
CA LYS A 20 4.73 -27.00 -3.48
C LYS A 20 4.99 -27.02 -1.96
N ASN A 21 5.71 -28.04 -1.50
CA ASN A 21 6.03 -28.24 -0.08
C ASN A 21 7.19 -27.36 0.44
N SER A 22 7.78 -26.51 -0.41
CA SER A 22 8.87 -25.60 -0.04
C SER A 22 8.37 -24.24 0.49
N LEU A 23 7.25 -24.21 1.20
CA LEU A 23 6.75 -23.02 1.91
C LEU A 23 6.61 -23.36 3.40
N SER A 24 6.87 -22.35 4.25
CA SER A 24 6.59 -22.50 5.66
C SER A 24 5.09 -22.73 5.91
N ASN A 25 4.76 -23.71 6.76
CA ASN A 25 3.40 -24.04 7.17
C ASN A 25 2.99 -23.47 8.55
N MET A 26 3.81 -22.59 9.15
CA MET A 26 3.55 -22.03 10.49
C MET A 26 2.20 -21.31 10.63
N ASN A 27 1.66 -20.77 9.54
CA ASN A 27 0.34 -20.12 9.53
C ASN A 27 -0.76 -21.03 8.96
N GLY A 28 -0.52 -22.35 8.95
CA GLY A 28 -1.43 -23.37 8.44
C GLY A 28 -1.52 -23.36 6.91
N ASP A 29 -2.30 -24.32 6.37
CA ASP A 29 -2.40 -24.61 4.94
C ASP A 29 -3.08 -23.48 4.13
N SER A 30 -3.81 -22.60 4.77
CA SER A 30 -4.46 -21.47 4.11
C SER A 30 -3.52 -20.29 3.82
N ARG A 31 -2.35 -20.24 4.47
CA ARG A 31 -1.40 -19.11 4.38
C ARG A 31 0.06 -19.54 4.41
N PRO A 32 0.46 -20.59 3.67
CA PRO A 32 1.83 -21.06 3.69
C PRO A 32 2.80 -19.97 3.24
N GLY A 33 3.87 -19.78 4.00
CA GLY A 33 4.91 -18.81 3.72
C GLY A 33 4.55 -17.32 3.91
N ILE A 34 3.32 -16.99 4.28
CA ILE A 34 2.87 -15.60 4.40
C ILE A 34 3.23 -15.00 5.75
N VAL A 35 4.24 -14.13 5.79
CA VAL A 35 4.70 -13.41 6.99
C VAL A 35 4.11 -12.00 7.12
N HIS A 36 3.66 -11.42 6.02
CA HIS A 36 2.94 -10.12 5.99
C HIS A 36 2.00 -10.05 4.79
N ARG A 37 1.35 -8.90 4.62
CA ARG A 37 0.43 -8.66 3.52
C ARG A 37 0.53 -7.24 3.00
N ILE A 38 0.15 -7.07 1.73
CA ILE A 38 -0.22 -5.80 1.12
C ILE A 38 -1.71 -5.84 0.76
N ASP A 39 -2.34 -4.70 0.53
CA ASP A 39 -3.76 -4.66 0.15
C ASP A 39 -3.97 -5.22 -1.26
N LYS A 40 -5.19 -5.71 -1.54
CA LYS A 40 -5.62 -5.97 -2.91
C LYS A 40 -5.45 -4.69 -3.73
N ASP A 41 -5.02 -4.81 -4.96
CA ASP A 41 -4.74 -3.71 -5.89
C ASP A 41 -3.53 -2.81 -5.48
N THR A 42 -2.79 -3.16 -4.42
CA THR A 42 -1.49 -2.55 -4.12
C THR A 42 -0.39 -3.37 -4.79
N SER A 43 0.38 -2.73 -5.63
CA SER A 43 1.52 -3.36 -6.32
C SER A 43 2.81 -3.31 -5.50
N GLY A 44 3.83 -4.03 -5.95
CA GLY A 44 5.20 -3.96 -5.43
C GLY A 44 5.65 -5.17 -4.64
N LEU A 45 6.56 -4.96 -3.70
CA LEU A 45 7.31 -6.01 -3.02
C LEU A 45 6.52 -6.67 -1.88
N LEU A 46 6.63 -7.98 -1.84
CA LEU A 46 6.17 -8.83 -0.76
C LEU A 46 7.22 -9.92 -0.51
N VAL A 47 7.54 -10.20 0.76
CA VAL A 47 8.43 -11.30 1.15
C VAL A 47 7.61 -12.50 1.63
N ILE A 48 8.04 -13.68 1.24
CA ILE A 48 7.49 -14.97 1.70
C ILE A 48 8.58 -15.81 2.34
N ALA A 49 8.20 -16.67 3.27
CA ALA A 49 9.10 -17.60 3.94
C ALA A 49 8.99 -19.00 3.30
N LYS A 50 10.14 -19.54 2.86
CA LYS A 50 10.22 -20.88 2.26
C LYS A 50 10.38 -22.00 3.29
N ASN A 51 10.67 -21.66 4.55
CA ASN A 51 10.78 -22.61 5.66
C ASN A 51 10.40 -21.94 6.99
N ASN A 52 10.21 -22.74 8.04
CA ASN A 52 9.73 -22.27 9.33
C ASN A 52 10.75 -21.40 10.07
N LEU A 53 12.04 -21.64 9.93
CA LEU A 53 13.10 -20.79 10.51
C LEU A 53 13.03 -19.38 9.94
N SER A 54 12.94 -19.26 8.61
CA SER A 54 12.79 -17.96 7.95
C SER A 54 11.48 -17.29 8.31
N HIS A 55 10.39 -18.05 8.47
CA HIS A 55 9.09 -17.54 8.87
C HIS A 55 9.14 -16.91 10.27
N SER A 56 9.66 -17.65 11.25
CA SER A 56 9.81 -17.18 12.62
C SER A 56 10.65 -15.91 12.69
N ASN A 57 11.81 -15.91 12.04
CA ASN A 57 12.72 -14.76 12.04
C ASN A 57 12.09 -13.51 11.38
N LEU A 58 11.50 -13.66 10.18
CA LEU A 58 10.82 -12.56 9.51
C LEU A 58 9.59 -12.09 10.30
N GLY A 59 8.82 -13.02 10.88
CA GLY A 59 7.69 -12.72 11.74
C GLY A 59 8.10 -11.86 12.94
N LYS A 60 9.23 -12.19 13.59
CA LYS A 60 9.80 -11.37 14.66
C LYS A 60 10.16 -9.97 14.17
N GLN A 61 10.88 -9.86 13.04
CA GLN A 61 11.23 -8.55 12.47
C GLN A 61 10.01 -7.69 12.08
N PHE A 62 8.89 -8.31 11.64
CA PHE A 62 7.62 -7.59 11.44
C PHE A 62 6.99 -7.15 12.74
N SER A 63 7.04 -7.98 13.79
CA SER A 63 6.52 -7.67 15.12
C SER A 63 7.30 -6.53 15.79
N ASP A 64 8.63 -6.59 15.71
CA ASP A 64 9.55 -5.60 16.30
C ASP A 64 9.63 -4.31 15.46
N HIS A 65 8.93 -4.27 14.33
CA HIS A 65 8.94 -3.14 13.39
C HIS A 65 10.33 -2.77 12.83
N SER A 66 11.27 -3.70 12.82
CA SER A 66 12.63 -3.51 12.29
C SER A 66 12.71 -3.57 10.77
N ILE A 67 11.72 -4.16 10.10
CA ILE A 67 11.62 -4.20 8.64
C ILE A 67 11.33 -2.81 8.07
N LYS A 68 12.19 -2.35 7.16
CA LYS A 68 12.02 -1.07 6.49
C LYS A 68 11.12 -1.24 5.26
N ARG A 69 10.02 -0.51 5.22
CA ARG A 69 9.03 -0.53 4.13
C ARG A 69 8.78 0.88 3.64
N LYS A 70 9.02 1.11 2.33
CA LYS A 70 8.70 2.37 1.68
C LYS A 70 7.68 2.14 0.57
N TYR A 71 6.73 3.03 0.51
CA TYR A 71 5.68 3.06 -0.49
C TYR A 71 5.72 4.39 -1.24
N LEU A 72 5.43 4.34 -2.53
CA LEU A 72 5.08 5.54 -3.30
C LEU A 72 3.58 5.53 -3.58
N CYS A 73 2.96 6.70 -3.52
CA CYS A 73 1.56 6.85 -3.86
C CYS A 73 1.27 8.20 -4.51
N LEU A 74 0.17 8.23 -5.28
CA LEU A 74 -0.42 9.46 -5.79
C LEU A 74 -1.68 9.77 -4.97
N ALA A 75 -1.76 10.98 -4.44
CA ALA A 75 -2.85 11.43 -3.57
C ALA A 75 -3.49 12.72 -4.08
N TRP A 76 -4.80 12.85 -3.90
CA TRP A 76 -5.53 14.08 -4.18
C TRP A 76 -5.17 15.17 -3.17
N GLY A 77 -4.93 16.39 -3.65
CA GLY A 77 -4.61 17.52 -2.80
C GLY A 77 -3.14 17.58 -2.38
N ILE A 78 -2.87 18.41 -1.39
CA ILE A 78 -1.55 18.58 -0.78
C ILE A 78 -1.68 18.21 0.69
N ILE A 79 -0.89 17.23 1.12
CA ILE A 79 -0.77 16.90 2.54
C ILE A 79 0.08 17.97 3.23
N ARG A 80 -0.42 18.50 4.34
CA ARG A 80 0.30 19.52 5.10
C ARG A 80 0.53 19.06 6.56
N PRO A 81 1.74 19.32 7.12
CA PRO A 81 2.95 19.82 6.45
C PRO A 81 3.40 18.88 5.32
N LEU A 82 4.32 19.30 4.43
CA LEU A 82 4.77 18.49 3.27
C LEU A 82 5.50 17.20 3.67
N ASN A 83 6.01 17.14 4.87
CA ASN A 83 6.58 15.96 5.51
C ASN A 83 6.14 15.89 6.96
N GLY A 84 6.01 14.70 7.48
CA GLY A 84 5.55 14.53 8.85
C GLY A 84 5.27 13.07 9.20
N ARG A 85 4.64 12.92 10.37
CA ARG A 85 4.28 11.64 10.97
C ARG A 85 2.80 11.66 11.32
N ILE A 86 2.10 10.61 10.92
CA ILE A 86 0.70 10.36 11.29
C ILE A 86 0.70 9.22 12.29
N GLU A 87 0.21 9.49 13.51
CA GLU A 87 0.05 8.49 14.54
C GLU A 87 -1.39 8.51 15.02
N THR A 88 -2.08 7.38 14.88
CA THR A 88 -3.50 7.23 15.24
C THR A 88 -3.77 5.81 15.72
N LEU A 89 -5.00 5.57 16.18
CA LEU A 89 -5.55 4.23 16.30
C LEU A 89 -6.36 3.91 15.04
N ILE A 90 -6.18 2.70 14.47
CA ILE A 90 -6.99 2.21 13.35
C ILE A 90 -7.83 1.04 13.82
N SER A 91 -9.14 1.15 13.58
CA SER A 91 -10.14 0.12 13.87
C SER A 91 -11.00 -0.20 12.65
N ARG A 92 -11.81 -1.27 12.75
CA ARG A 92 -12.85 -1.54 11.73
C ARG A 92 -13.94 -0.49 11.81
N ASN A 93 -14.40 -0.02 10.65
CA ASN A 93 -15.53 0.91 10.60
C ASN A 93 -16.81 0.20 11.07
N LYS A 94 -17.54 0.82 12.00
CA LYS A 94 -18.75 0.23 12.59
C LYS A 94 -19.89 0.06 11.57
N LYS A 95 -20.03 1.00 10.63
CA LYS A 95 -21.10 0.98 9.60
C LYS A 95 -20.76 0.09 8.40
N ASN A 96 -19.49 -0.03 8.05
CA ASN A 96 -19.03 -0.88 6.94
C ASN A 96 -17.78 -1.66 7.37
N ARG A 97 -17.95 -2.92 7.74
CA ARG A 97 -16.87 -3.78 8.26
C ARG A 97 -15.77 -4.12 7.21
N GLN A 98 -15.98 -3.82 5.94
CA GLN A 98 -14.94 -3.94 4.90
C GLN A 98 -13.93 -2.79 4.96
N LEU A 99 -14.29 -1.68 5.61
CA LEU A 99 -13.46 -0.51 5.75
C LEU A 99 -12.77 -0.45 7.11
N MET A 100 -11.63 0.24 7.12
CA MET A 100 -10.94 0.67 8.34
C MET A 100 -11.13 2.17 8.52
N THR A 101 -11.00 2.65 9.73
CA THR A 101 -11.13 4.07 10.07
C THR A 101 -10.17 4.45 11.19
N VAL A 102 -9.79 5.72 11.25
CA VAL A 102 -9.16 6.30 12.43
C VAL A 102 -10.20 6.35 13.55
N SER A 103 -9.78 6.04 14.75
CA SER A 103 -10.60 6.05 15.96
C SER A 103 -9.81 6.67 17.11
N ASP A 104 -10.49 7.42 17.96
CA ASP A 104 -9.87 8.05 19.13
C ASP A 104 -9.95 7.15 20.38
N ILE A 105 -10.84 6.14 20.35
CA ILE A 105 -11.16 5.33 21.53
C ILE A 105 -10.62 3.90 21.42
N ASN A 106 -10.83 3.26 20.27
CA ASN A 106 -10.55 1.83 20.08
C ASN A 106 -9.79 1.58 18.79
N GLY A 107 -8.79 0.71 18.82
CA GLY A 107 -8.04 0.32 17.63
C GLY A 107 -6.63 -0.12 17.93
N LYS A 108 -5.89 -0.40 16.87
CA LYS A 108 -4.47 -0.74 16.96
C LYS A 108 -3.64 0.46 16.56
N LYS A 109 -2.63 0.78 17.35
CA LYS A 109 -1.66 1.87 17.07
C LYS A 109 -1.12 1.72 15.64
N ALA A 110 -1.17 2.81 14.88
CA ALA A 110 -0.75 2.91 13.49
C ALA A 110 0.12 4.15 13.30
N ILE A 111 1.30 3.96 12.70
CA ILE A 111 2.28 5.03 12.50
C ILE A 111 2.78 5.00 11.07
N THR A 112 2.61 6.13 10.37
CA THR A 112 3.08 6.36 9.00
C THR A 112 3.87 7.67 8.94
N ASN A 113 5.15 7.59 8.59
CA ASN A 113 5.93 8.76 8.22
C ASN A 113 5.72 9.01 6.72
N TYR A 114 5.58 10.28 6.33
CA TYR A 114 5.38 10.64 4.94
C TYR A 114 6.23 11.83 4.52
N LYS A 115 6.53 11.90 3.23
CA LYS A 115 7.20 13.03 2.59
C LYS A 115 6.57 13.27 1.22
N THR A 116 6.07 14.47 0.98
CA THR A 116 5.64 14.90 -0.36
C THR A 116 6.90 15.12 -1.21
N ILE A 117 7.00 14.36 -2.29
CA ILE A 117 8.12 14.41 -3.23
C ILE A 117 7.90 15.49 -4.28
N LYS A 118 6.67 15.56 -4.83
CA LYS A 118 6.28 16.52 -5.84
C LYS A 118 4.79 16.85 -5.73
N VAL A 119 4.44 18.08 -6.04
CA VAL A 119 3.05 18.54 -6.18
C VAL A 119 2.82 18.87 -7.65
N PHE A 120 1.77 18.31 -8.23
CA PHE A 120 1.32 18.60 -9.59
C PHE A 120 0.16 19.58 -9.53
N GLN A 121 0.30 20.68 -10.27
CA GLN A 121 -0.73 21.69 -10.42
C GLN A 121 -1.13 21.76 -11.89
N ILE A 122 -2.33 21.32 -12.19
CA ILE A 122 -2.89 21.25 -13.53
C ILE A 122 -4.14 22.13 -13.53
N LYS A 123 -4.31 22.95 -14.58
CA LYS A 123 -5.48 23.82 -14.72
C LYS A 123 -6.75 22.99 -14.59
N ASP A 124 -7.71 23.51 -13.83
CA ASP A 124 -9.04 22.94 -13.61
C ASP A 124 -9.08 21.53 -12.99
N ILE A 125 -7.95 21.03 -12.50
CA ILE A 125 -7.86 19.76 -11.77
C ILE A 125 -7.38 20.03 -10.33
N PRO A 126 -7.97 19.36 -9.31
CA PRO A 126 -7.44 19.45 -7.97
C PRO A 126 -5.96 19.06 -7.93
N LYS A 127 -5.16 19.78 -7.15
CA LYS A 127 -3.74 19.43 -6.98
C LYS A 127 -3.56 17.96 -6.63
N ILE A 128 -2.48 17.36 -7.12
CA ILE A 128 -2.13 15.98 -6.86
C ILE A 128 -0.72 15.96 -6.30
N SER A 129 -0.47 15.09 -5.34
CA SER A 129 0.84 14.92 -4.73
C SER A 129 1.40 13.52 -4.96
N LEU A 130 2.67 13.44 -5.33
CA LEU A 130 3.47 12.23 -5.22
C LEU A 130 4.04 12.18 -3.80
N VAL A 131 3.71 11.14 -3.05
CA VAL A 131 4.08 11.00 -1.63
C VAL A 131 4.83 9.71 -1.40
N GLU A 132 5.98 9.79 -0.71
CA GLU A 132 6.66 8.64 -0.12
C GLU A 132 6.09 8.41 1.28
N CYS A 133 5.69 7.16 1.58
CA CYS A 133 5.27 6.73 2.90
C CYS A 133 6.23 5.68 3.45
N LYS A 134 6.69 5.85 4.70
CA LYS A 134 7.47 4.85 5.46
C LYS A 134 6.61 4.34 6.60
N LEU A 135 6.44 3.02 6.65
CA LEU A 135 5.63 2.38 7.68
C LEU A 135 6.48 1.95 8.88
N GLU A 136 6.13 2.41 10.08
CA GLU A 136 6.58 1.80 11.34
C GLU A 136 5.68 0.60 11.68
N THR A 137 4.37 0.75 11.57
CA THR A 137 3.38 -0.32 11.76
C THR A 137 2.79 -0.78 10.42
N GLY A 138 2.04 -1.88 10.40
CA GLY A 138 1.42 -2.43 9.18
C GLY A 138 -0.04 -2.84 9.41
N ARG A 139 -0.92 -1.88 9.70
CA ARG A 139 -2.35 -2.16 9.89
C ARG A 139 -3.06 -2.25 8.54
N THR A 140 -4.17 -2.98 8.51
CA THR A 140 -5.01 -3.10 7.30
C THR A 140 -5.37 -1.72 6.74
N HIS A 141 -5.15 -1.50 5.45
CA HIS A 141 -5.39 -0.24 4.73
C HIS A 141 -4.71 1.00 5.33
N GLN A 142 -3.64 0.84 6.11
CA GLN A 142 -3.08 1.91 6.94
C GLN A 142 -2.78 3.20 6.17
N ILE A 143 -2.00 3.16 5.08
CA ILE A 143 -1.66 4.34 4.28
C ILE A 143 -2.92 4.99 3.72
N ARG A 144 -3.84 4.20 3.19
CA ARG A 144 -5.10 4.65 2.58
C ARG A 144 -5.98 5.39 3.60
N VAL A 145 -6.10 4.83 4.81
CA VAL A 145 -6.86 5.43 5.93
C VAL A 145 -6.18 6.70 6.42
N HIS A 146 -4.86 6.69 6.62
CA HIS A 146 -4.11 7.86 7.09
C HIS A 146 -4.18 9.03 6.12
N LEU A 147 -3.99 8.77 4.80
CA LEU A 147 -4.07 9.84 3.81
C LEU A 147 -5.51 10.36 3.67
N LYS A 148 -6.51 9.49 3.74
CA LYS A 148 -7.91 9.94 3.82
C LYS A 148 -8.17 10.79 5.06
N TYR A 149 -7.67 10.40 6.22
CA TYR A 149 -7.77 11.16 7.47
C TYR A 149 -7.16 12.56 7.35
N LYS A 150 -6.06 12.70 6.60
CA LYS A 150 -5.43 13.99 6.27
C LYS A 150 -6.14 14.74 5.12
N GLY A 151 -7.29 14.28 4.64
CA GLY A 151 -8.04 14.91 3.55
C GLY A 151 -7.46 14.67 2.15
N THR A 152 -6.46 13.79 2.02
CA THR A 152 -5.70 13.54 0.79
C THR A 152 -5.78 12.08 0.36
N SER A 153 -6.98 11.60 0.02
CA SER A 153 -7.17 10.21 -0.41
C SER A 153 -6.38 9.85 -1.68
N LEU A 154 -6.06 8.57 -1.86
CA LEU A 154 -5.28 8.09 -3.01
C LEU A 154 -6.08 8.18 -4.32
N LEU A 155 -5.37 8.42 -5.44
CA LEU A 155 -5.92 8.27 -6.77
C LEU A 155 -6.32 6.81 -7.01
N GLY A 156 -7.44 6.60 -7.69
CA GLY A 156 -7.93 5.26 -8.03
C GLY A 156 -8.47 4.43 -6.85
N ASP A 157 -8.42 4.94 -5.61
CA ASP A 157 -8.93 4.19 -4.46
C ASP A 157 -10.45 4.11 -4.46
N LYS A 158 -10.99 2.92 -4.77
CA LYS A 158 -12.42 2.65 -4.89
C LYS A 158 -13.16 2.72 -3.54
N GLN A 159 -12.46 2.51 -2.42
CA GLN A 159 -13.05 2.44 -1.09
C GLN A 159 -12.92 3.74 -0.29
N TYR A 160 -11.75 4.39 -0.37
CA TYR A 160 -11.42 5.59 0.41
C TYR A 160 -11.32 6.85 -0.45
N GLY A 161 -11.34 6.71 -1.77
CA GLY A 161 -11.19 7.80 -2.72
C GLY A 161 -12.40 8.73 -2.82
N LYS A 162 -12.24 9.82 -3.55
CA LYS A 162 -13.32 10.76 -3.86
C LYS A 162 -14.26 10.16 -4.90
N LYS A 163 -15.55 10.06 -4.57
CA LYS A 163 -16.57 9.48 -5.48
C LYS A 163 -17.01 10.44 -6.61
N ASN A 164 -16.99 11.75 -6.38
CA ASN A 164 -17.45 12.76 -7.35
C ASN A 164 -16.26 13.49 -7.98
N ILE A 165 -15.98 13.15 -9.22
CA ILE A 165 -14.89 13.76 -9.98
C ILE A 165 -15.52 14.71 -11.01
N LYS A 166 -15.70 15.99 -10.64
CA LYS A 166 -16.34 17.01 -11.49
C LYS A 166 -15.52 17.37 -12.74
N PHE A 167 -14.21 17.13 -12.73
CA PHE A 167 -13.30 17.46 -13.85
C PHE A 167 -13.34 16.46 -15.02
N LYS A 168 -14.20 15.44 -14.99
CA LYS A 168 -14.44 14.51 -16.11
C LYS A 168 -14.63 15.20 -17.46
N LYS A 169 -15.35 16.34 -17.44
CA LYS A 169 -15.67 17.12 -18.64
C LYS A 169 -14.51 18.03 -19.09
N ILE A 170 -13.53 18.30 -18.20
CA ILE A 170 -12.48 19.30 -18.42
C ILE A 170 -11.24 18.67 -19.04
N ASN A 171 -10.85 17.47 -18.58
CA ASN A 171 -9.69 16.75 -19.11
C ASN A 171 -9.98 15.26 -19.31
N LYS A 172 -10.44 14.92 -20.51
CA LYS A 172 -10.85 13.56 -20.89
C LYS A 172 -9.67 12.56 -20.86
N ASP A 173 -8.47 12.97 -21.30
CA ASP A 173 -7.30 12.09 -21.33
C ASP A 173 -6.83 11.76 -19.91
N PHE A 174 -6.71 12.76 -19.04
CA PHE A 174 -6.40 12.54 -17.63
C PHE A 174 -7.42 11.61 -16.96
N PHE A 175 -8.72 11.84 -17.23
CA PHE A 175 -9.76 11.00 -16.68
C PHE A 175 -9.66 9.55 -17.17
N ASN A 176 -9.41 9.34 -18.47
CA ASN A 176 -9.25 7.98 -19.05
C ASN A 176 -8.06 7.25 -18.41
N LYS A 177 -6.91 7.92 -18.25
CA LYS A 177 -5.74 7.31 -17.61
C LYS A 177 -5.94 7.04 -16.12
N LEU A 178 -6.64 7.93 -15.41
CA LEU A 178 -7.03 7.69 -14.02
C LEU A 178 -7.98 6.49 -13.89
N SER A 179 -8.91 6.34 -14.84
CA SER A 179 -9.86 5.22 -14.86
C SER A 179 -9.21 3.88 -15.23
N ALA A 180 -8.04 3.93 -15.89
CA ALA A 180 -7.24 2.74 -16.20
C ALA A 180 -6.40 2.22 -15.01
N LEU A 181 -6.37 2.95 -13.88
CA LEU A 181 -5.76 2.42 -12.66
C LEU A 181 -6.62 1.29 -12.09
N ASP A 182 -6.03 0.11 -11.96
CA ASP A 182 -6.67 -1.09 -11.41
C ASP A 182 -6.91 -1.03 -9.89
N GLY A 183 -6.92 0.15 -9.30
CA GLY A 183 -7.12 0.38 -7.88
C GLY A 183 -6.36 1.60 -7.39
N GLN A 184 -6.04 1.61 -6.12
CA GLN A 184 -5.30 2.70 -5.52
C GLN A 184 -3.89 2.85 -6.11
N ALA A 185 -3.51 4.07 -6.50
CA ALA A 185 -2.14 4.39 -6.90
C ALA A 185 -1.19 4.32 -5.68
N LEU A 186 -0.89 3.09 -5.26
CA LEU A 186 -0.04 2.75 -4.11
C LEU A 186 0.89 1.59 -4.49
N HIS A 187 2.18 1.79 -4.29
CA HIS A 187 3.21 0.84 -4.68
C HIS A 187 4.21 0.60 -3.53
N ALA A 188 4.34 -0.65 -3.09
CA ALA A 188 5.34 -1.10 -2.14
C ALA A 188 6.73 -1.11 -2.82
N GLN A 189 7.40 0.04 -2.83
CA GLN A 189 8.59 0.25 -3.63
C GLN A 189 9.85 -0.37 -3.04
N THR A 190 10.03 -0.28 -1.72
CA THR A 190 11.24 -0.77 -1.05
C THR A 190 10.88 -1.65 0.12
N LEU A 191 11.58 -2.76 0.23
CA LEU A 191 11.51 -3.69 1.35
C LEU A 191 12.93 -4.07 1.77
N ALA A 192 13.30 -3.81 3.04
CA ALA A 192 14.60 -4.20 3.56
C ALA A 192 14.47 -4.86 4.94
N PHE A 193 15.20 -5.93 5.14
CA PHE A 193 15.18 -6.76 6.35
C PHE A 193 16.53 -7.48 6.56
N ILE A 194 16.79 -7.96 7.75
CA ILE A 194 17.92 -8.85 8.03
C ILE A 194 17.60 -10.24 7.48
N HIS A 195 18.45 -10.74 6.59
CA HIS A 195 18.25 -12.05 5.98
C HIS A 195 18.29 -13.16 7.06
N PRO A 196 17.26 -14.02 7.17
CA PRO A 196 17.11 -14.96 8.29
C PRO A 196 18.30 -15.91 8.56
N THR A 197 19.02 -16.31 7.51
CA THR A 197 20.16 -17.25 7.63
C THR A 197 21.52 -16.57 7.47
N LYS A 198 21.59 -15.51 6.64
CA LYS A 198 22.85 -14.80 6.36
C LYS A 198 23.19 -13.72 7.40
N ASN A 199 22.22 -13.35 8.23
CA ASN A 199 22.31 -12.28 9.24
C ASN A 199 22.86 -10.95 8.68
N LYS A 200 22.56 -10.65 7.42
CA LYS A 200 22.97 -9.41 6.72
C LYS A 200 21.74 -8.65 6.27
N LEU A 201 21.82 -7.32 6.31
CA LEU A 201 20.78 -6.46 5.76
C LEU A 201 20.68 -6.67 4.25
N VAL A 202 19.49 -7.01 3.78
CA VAL A 202 19.15 -7.08 2.35
C VAL A 202 18.07 -6.05 2.04
N SER A 203 18.19 -5.40 0.89
CA SER A 203 17.24 -4.38 0.43
C SER A 203 16.85 -4.64 -1.01
N PHE A 204 15.56 -4.58 -1.27
CA PHE A 204 14.96 -4.76 -2.58
C PHE A 204 14.21 -3.50 -2.98
N LYS A 205 14.26 -3.16 -4.28
CA LYS A 205 13.50 -2.05 -4.86
C LYS A 205 12.75 -2.53 -6.10
N SER A 206 11.47 -2.23 -6.18
CA SER A 206 10.62 -2.54 -7.33
C SER A 206 10.49 -1.33 -8.23
N LYS A 207 10.42 -1.57 -9.55
CA LYS A 207 10.01 -0.56 -10.54
C LYS A 207 8.52 -0.29 -10.41
N LEU A 208 8.08 0.93 -10.71
CA LEU A 208 6.66 1.27 -10.76
C LEU A 208 5.93 0.42 -11.82
N PRO A 209 4.72 -0.05 -11.55
CA PRO A 209 3.90 -0.72 -12.56
C PRO A 209 3.52 0.25 -13.68
N MET A 210 3.19 -0.30 -14.83
CA MET A 210 3.01 0.45 -16.08
C MET A 210 1.91 1.52 -15.98
N ASP A 211 0.79 1.19 -15.37
CA ASP A 211 -0.35 2.09 -15.16
C ASP A 211 0.00 3.27 -14.24
N PHE A 212 0.66 2.99 -13.11
CA PHE A 212 1.16 4.02 -12.20
C PHE A 212 2.18 4.93 -12.91
N LYS A 213 3.14 4.33 -13.63
CA LYS A 213 4.15 5.07 -14.38
C LYS A 213 3.53 5.98 -15.44
N LYS A 214 2.62 5.45 -16.27
CA LYS A 214 1.90 6.24 -17.30
C LYS A 214 1.11 7.40 -16.68
N THR A 215 0.48 7.18 -15.52
CA THR A 215 -0.22 8.26 -14.80
C THR A 215 0.76 9.32 -14.31
N LEU A 216 1.90 8.92 -13.75
CA LEU A 216 2.93 9.84 -13.27
C LEU A 216 3.56 10.65 -14.41
N ASP A 217 3.85 10.01 -15.53
CA ASP A 217 4.40 10.66 -16.75
C ASP A 217 3.41 11.70 -17.30
N LEU A 218 2.12 11.37 -17.35
CA LEU A 218 1.06 12.32 -17.72
C LEU A 218 1.01 13.53 -16.78
N LEU A 219 1.05 13.30 -15.47
CA LEU A 219 1.06 14.38 -14.48
C LEU A 219 2.29 15.29 -14.65
N ASN A 220 3.45 14.72 -14.96
CA ASN A 220 4.66 15.50 -15.25
C ASN A 220 4.49 16.38 -16.49
N ASN A 221 3.90 15.84 -17.56
CA ASN A 221 3.71 16.55 -18.83
C ASN A 221 2.65 17.66 -18.74
N LEU A 222 1.62 17.47 -17.91
CA LEU A 222 0.52 18.44 -17.76
C LEU A 222 0.79 19.55 -16.74
N SER A 223 1.79 19.37 -15.87
CA SER A 223 2.11 20.30 -14.78
C SER A 223 3.37 21.14 -15.03
N GLY A 224 3.90 21.05 -16.25
CA GLY A 224 5.07 21.84 -16.71
C GLY A 224 4.74 23.25 -17.07
#